data_61849f5fab4ead44c6d128b3d80825d9
#
_entry.id   61849f5fab4ead44c6d128b3d80825d9
#
_cell.length_a   1.000
_cell.length_b   1.000
_cell.length_c   1.000
_cell.angle_alpha   90.00
_cell.angle_beta   90.00
_cell.angle_gamma   90.00
#
_symmetry.space_group_name_H-M   'P 1'
#
loop_
_entity.id
_entity.type
_entity.pdbx_description
1 polymer ?
#
loop_
_entity_poly.entity_id
_entity_poly.type
_entity_poly.pdbx_seq_one_letter_code
_entity_poly.pdbx_strand_id
1 'polypeptide(L)'
;NQYGFIGELSLDGSLRACCGILPMILAAKKNGIKKVIIPQANIGEAKLVHGIETLGFTDLTEVIRYLEGKQAFLEKPEIIAEDSLFAERTLDFSDVKGQEDVIEAALLAAAGGHNMLMIGEPGCGKTMIAQRISTILP
;
A
#
# COMPACT_ATOMS: atom_id res chain seq x y z
N ASN A 1 8.32 11.17 25.09
CA ASN A 1 8.65 10.47 23.84
C ASN A 1 7.35 10.29 23.05
N GLN A 2 7.21 11.04 21.96
CA GLN A 2 6.03 10.90 21.10
C GLN A 2 6.40 9.92 19.98
N TYR A 3 5.83 8.73 20.07
CA TYR A 3 5.86 7.75 19.00
C TYR A 3 4.61 7.89 18.13
N GLY A 4 4.77 7.79 16.82
CA GLY A 4 3.69 7.52 15.89
C GLY A 4 3.58 6.00 15.66
N PHE A 5 2.38 5.51 15.42
CA PHE A 5 2.10 4.11 15.10
C PHE A 5 1.32 4.08 13.79
N ILE A 6 1.84 3.36 12.81
CA ILE A 6 1.20 3.20 11.51
C ILE A 6 1.33 1.73 11.11
N GLY A 7 0.23 1.09 10.74
CA GLY A 7 0.22 -0.31 10.31
C GLY A 7 -1.13 -0.95 10.51
N GLU A 8 -1.29 -2.14 9.97
CA GLU A 8 -2.46 -3.00 10.16
C GLU A 8 -2.12 -4.13 11.13
N LEU A 9 -2.99 -4.33 12.13
CA LEU A 9 -2.85 -5.38 13.12
C LEU A 9 -3.79 -6.54 12.79
N SER A 10 -3.23 -7.73 12.58
CA SER A 10 -3.98 -8.95 12.41
C SER A 10 -4.46 -9.53 13.76
N LEU A 11 -5.46 -10.39 13.72
CA LEU A 11 -6.03 -11.04 14.92
C LEU A 11 -5.02 -11.93 15.65
N ASP A 12 -4.01 -12.44 14.97
CA ASP A 12 -2.91 -13.23 15.52
C ASP A 12 -1.79 -12.38 16.14
N GLY A 13 -1.92 -11.06 16.10
CA GLY A 13 -0.92 -10.11 16.60
C GLY A 13 0.16 -9.73 15.62
N SER A 14 0.17 -10.26 14.41
CA SER A 14 1.14 -9.87 13.38
C SER A 14 0.86 -8.48 12.81
N LEU A 15 1.92 -7.75 12.46
CA LEU A 15 1.85 -6.45 11.81
C LEU A 15 1.94 -6.63 10.29
N ARG A 16 0.88 -6.24 9.59
CA ARG A 16 0.79 -6.32 8.13
C ARG A 16 1.16 -5.01 7.48
N ALA A 17 1.74 -5.13 6.28
CA ALA A 17 1.99 -3.98 5.43
C ALA A 17 0.71 -3.20 5.16
N CYS A 18 0.81 -1.88 5.21
CA CYS A 18 -0.28 -0.98 4.82
C CYS A 18 0.13 -0.15 3.60
N CYS A 19 -0.85 0.16 2.76
CA CYS A 19 -0.66 1.02 1.61
C CYS A 19 -0.57 2.49 2.02
N GLY A 20 0.21 3.29 1.26
CA GLY A 20 0.31 4.73 1.49
C GLY A 20 1.07 5.15 2.74
N ILE A 21 2.04 4.36 3.17
CA ILE A 21 2.82 4.66 4.38
C ILE A 21 3.66 5.94 4.22
N LEU A 22 4.16 6.21 3.03
CA LEU A 22 5.00 7.38 2.74
C LEU A 22 4.30 8.70 3.10
N PRO A 23 3.10 9.02 2.59
CA PRO A 23 2.37 10.23 2.99
C PRO A 23 2.03 10.26 4.48
N MET A 24 1.76 9.11 5.12
CA MET A 24 1.50 9.04 6.56
C MET A 24 2.73 9.42 7.38
N ILE A 25 3.92 8.93 7.01
CA ILE A 25 5.18 9.27 7.67
C ILE A 25 5.52 10.75 7.46
N LEU A 26 5.30 11.30 6.25
CA LEU A 26 5.49 12.72 5.97
C LEU A 26 4.56 13.59 6.83
N ALA A 27 3.30 13.18 7.00
CA ALA A 27 2.36 13.86 7.89
C ALA A 27 2.79 13.76 9.36
N ALA A 28 3.25 12.61 9.83
CA ALA A 28 3.79 12.42 11.17
C ALA A 28 4.98 13.36 11.44
N LYS A 29 5.93 13.42 10.50
CA LYS A 29 7.07 14.32 10.55
C LYS A 29 6.65 15.78 10.62
N LYS A 30 5.69 16.21 9.78
CA LYS A 30 5.15 17.57 9.77
C LYS A 30 4.51 17.95 11.12
N ASN A 31 3.92 16.98 11.82
CA ASN A 31 3.34 17.16 13.14
C ASN A 31 4.35 17.00 14.30
N GLY A 32 5.65 16.98 14.01
CA GLY A 32 6.71 16.97 15.03
C GLY A 32 6.96 15.61 15.67
N ILE A 33 6.43 14.52 15.13
CA ILE A 33 6.72 13.15 15.56
C ILE A 33 8.15 12.80 15.13
N LYS A 34 8.96 12.32 16.06
CA LYS A 34 10.36 12.01 15.82
C LYS A 34 10.61 10.54 15.49
N LYS A 35 9.74 9.66 15.99
CA LYS A 35 9.88 8.20 15.82
C LYS A 35 8.55 7.61 15.42
N VAL A 36 8.56 6.74 14.40
CA VAL A 36 7.37 6.04 13.94
C VAL A 36 7.60 4.53 13.94
N ILE A 37 6.69 3.81 14.57
CA ILE A 37 6.64 2.35 14.59
C ILE A 37 5.75 1.90 13.45
N ILE A 38 6.28 1.01 12.61
CA ILE A 38 5.65 0.56 11.36
C ILE A 38 5.85 -0.95 11.17
N PRO A 39 5.08 -1.60 10.31
CA PRO A 39 5.36 -2.97 9.92
C PRO A 39 6.73 -3.09 9.24
N GLN A 40 7.46 -4.18 9.54
CA GLN A 40 8.78 -4.45 8.95
C GLN A 40 8.74 -4.46 7.42
N ALA A 41 7.64 -4.94 6.83
CA ALA A 41 7.46 -4.99 5.39
C ALA A 41 7.42 -3.60 4.71
N ASN A 42 7.11 -2.54 5.46
CA ASN A 42 7.11 -1.17 4.95
C ASN A 42 8.42 -0.40 5.18
N ILE A 43 9.44 -1.03 5.78
CA ILE A 43 10.64 -0.30 6.20
C ILE A 43 11.42 0.28 5.00
N GLY A 44 11.46 -0.44 3.87
CA GLY A 44 12.12 0.02 2.65
C GLY A 44 11.53 1.33 2.12
N GLU A 45 10.19 1.39 2.02
CA GLU A 45 9.49 2.61 1.61
C GLU A 45 9.66 3.74 2.63
N ALA A 46 9.60 3.41 3.92
CA ALA A 46 9.70 4.37 5.01
C ALA A 46 11.07 5.07 5.09
N LYS A 47 12.15 4.37 4.75
CA LYS A 47 13.53 4.91 4.73
C LYS A 47 13.73 6.03 3.70
N LEU A 48 12.84 6.16 2.73
CA LEU A 48 12.87 7.28 1.78
C LEU A 48 12.58 8.63 2.45
N VAL A 49 11.96 8.64 3.64
CA VAL A 49 11.66 9.86 4.38
C VAL A 49 12.77 10.17 5.36
N HIS A 50 13.66 11.08 5.00
CA HIS A 50 14.74 11.53 5.89
C HIS A 50 14.23 12.42 7.04
N GLY A 51 14.93 12.37 8.19
CA GLY A 51 14.68 13.27 9.33
C GLY A 51 13.52 12.84 10.25
N ILE A 52 13.11 11.60 10.17
CA ILE A 52 12.25 10.89 11.12
C ILE A 52 12.80 9.47 11.30
N GLU A 53 12.82 8.97 12.53
CA GLU A 53 13.28 7.61 12.83
C GLU A 53 12.14 6.63 12.62
N THR A 54 12.35 5.63 11.76
CA THR A 54 11.36 4.59 11.46
C THR A 54 11.82 3.25 12.05
N LEU A 55 10.95 2.60 12.83
CA LEU A 55 11.22 1.37 13.55
C LEU A 55 10.28 0.29 13.04
N GLY A 56 10.84 -0.73 12.36
CA GLY A 56 10.09 -1.84 11.78
C GLY A 56 9.95 -3.02 12.75
N PHE A 57 8.72 -3.53 12.90
CA PHE A 57 8.41 -4.69 13.71
C PHE A 57 7.53 -5.68 12.96
N THR A 58 7.60 -6.96 13.33
CA THR A 58 6.81 -8.03 12.70
C THR A 58 5.55 -8.35 13.47
N ASP A 59 5.53 -8.11 14.77
CA ASP A 59 4.37 -8.39 15.62
C ASP A 59 4.23 -7.39 16.79
N LEU A 60 3.05 -7.37 17.38
CA LEU A 60 2.71 -6.48 18.49
C LEU A 60 3.53 -6.78 19.74
N THR A 61 3.91 -8.03 19.97
CA THR A 61 4.67 -8.44 21.16
C THR A 61 6.07 -7.82 21.14
N GLU A 62 6.70 -7.75 19.96
CA GLU A 62 7.99 -7.06 19.78
C GLU A 62 7.87 -5.57 20.10
N VAL A 63 6.80 -4.91 19.61
CA VAL A 63 6.54 -3.49 19.89
C VAL A 63 6.39 -3.24 21.39
N ILE A 64 5.61 -4.07 22.08
CA ILE A 64 5.39 -3.95 23.53
C ILE A 64 6.71 -4.12 24.29
N ARG A 65 7.50 -5.15 23.99
CA ARG A 65 8.81 -5.39 24.62
C ARG A 65 9.77 -4.23 24.42
N TYR A 66 9.78 -3.66 23.22
CA TYR A 66 10.58 -2.48 22.91
C TYR A 66 10.14 -1.26 23.72
N LEU A 67 8.84 -0.97 23.78
CA LEU A 67 8.30 0.18 24.52
C LEU A 67 8.48 0.06 26.04
N GLU A 68 8.45 -1.17 26.57
CA GLU A 68 8.73 -1.47 27.99
C GLU A 68 10.25 -1.45 28.32
N GLY A 69 11.12 -1.24 27.32
CA GLY A 69 12.57 -1.27 27.51
C GLY A 69 13.16 -2.65 27.75
N LYS A 70 12.37 -3.71 27.54
CA LYS A 70 12.79 -5.11 27.72
C LYS A 70 13.60 -5.66 26.52
N GLN A 71 13.51 -4.99 25.38
CA GLN A 71 14.19 -5.37 24.15
C GLN A 71 14.72 -4.12 23.45
N ALA A 72 15.99 -4.13 23.06
CA ALA A 72 16.53 -3.09 22.20
C ALA A 72 15.99 -3.26 20.76
N PHE A 73 15.81 -2.15 20.05
CA PHE A 73 15.52 -2.22 18.63
C PHE A 73 16.76 -2.77 17.89
N LEU A 74 16.56 -3.88 17.21
CA LEU A 74 17.55 -4.43 16.30
C LEU A 74 17.05 -4.18 14.88
N GLU A 75 17.84 -3.45 14.11
CA GLU A 75 17.52 -3.23 12.70
C GLU A 75 17.55 -4.58 11.98
N LYS A 76 16.40 -5.05 11.57
CA LYS A 76 16.28 -6.27 10.78
C LYS A 76 16.64 -5.94 9.33
N PRO A 77 17.31 -6.85 8.60
CA PRO A 77 17.53 -6.66 7.18
C PRO A 77 16.19 -6.39 6.49
N GLU A 78 16.22 -5.54 5.47
CA GLU A 78 15.05 -5.34 4.63
C GLU A 78 14.64 -6.71 4.08
N ILE A 79 13.45 -7.14 4.47
CA ILE A 79 12.80 -8.21 3.75
C ILE A 79 12.33 -7.54 2.47
N ILE A 80 13.17 -7.58 1.44
CA ILE A 80 12.70 -7.37 0.08
C ILE A 80 11.83 -8.61 -0.15
N ALA A 81 10.58 -8.51 0.24
CA ALA A 81 9.58 -9.46 -0.18
C ALA A 81 9.46 -9.23 -1.69
N GLU A 82 10.26 -9.97 -2.47
CA GLU A 82 10.14 -10.00 -3.93
C GLU A 82 8.69 -10.26 -4.34
N ASP A 83 7.91 -10.93 -3.48
CA ASP A 83 6.49 -11.18 -3.67
C ASP A 83 5.56 -10.02 -3.28
N SER A 84 5.97 -9.06 -2.45
CA SER A 84 5.05 -7.99 -2.00
C SER A 84 5.09 -6.73 -2.88
N LEU A 85 6.15 -6.54 -3.65
CA LEU A 85 6.21 -5.48 -4.67
C LEU A 85 5.50 -5.90 -5.98
N PHE A 86 5.21 -7.21 -6.14
CA PHE A 86 4.57 -7.76 -7.33
C PHE A 86 3.35 -8.64 -7.04
N ALA A 87 2.91 -8.79 -5.78
CA ALA A 87 1.66 -9.43 -5.42
C ALA A 87 0.42 -8.51 -5.53
N GLU A 88 0.55 -7.28 -5.99
CA GLU A 88 -0.47 -6.78 -6.88
C GLU A 88 -0.44 -7.73 -8.08
N ARG A 89 -1.42 -8.65 -8.19
CA ARG A 89 -1.79 -9.20 -9.48
C ARG A 89 -1.75 -8.03 -10.41
N THR A 90 -0.78 -8.01 -11.32
CA THR A 90 -0.72 -6.98 -12.35
C THR A 90 -2.06 -7.04 -13.03
N LEU A 91 -2.94 -6.10 -12.62
CA LEU A 91 -4.26 -6.00 -13.22
C LEU A 91 -3.98 -5.77 -14.69
N ASP A 92 -4.45 -6.65 -15.54
CA ASP A 92 -4.30 -6.54 -16.98
C ASP A 92 -5.68 -6.36 -17.59
N PHE A 93 -5.80 -5.47 -18.55
CA PHE A 93 -7.05 -5.24 -19.25
C PHE A 93 -7.50 -6.51 -20.03
N SER A 94 -6.56 -7.37 -20.39
CA SER A 94 -6.84 -8.69 -20.99
C SER A 94 -7.64 -9.63 -20.10
N ASP A 95 -7.70 -9.39 -18.78
CA ASP A 95 -8.55 -10.15 -17.85
C ASP A 95 -10.04 -9.86 -18.04
N VAL A 96 -10.40 -8.75 -18.69
CA VAL A 96 -11.78 -8.36 -18.95
C VAL A 96 -12.31 -9.24 -20.07
N LYS A 97 -13.25 -10.13 -19.73
CA LYS A 97 -13.86 -11.07 -20.67
C LYS A 97 -15.36 -10.77 -20.82
N GLY A 98 -15.86 -10.87 -22.02
CA GLY A 98 -17.22 -10.44 -22.36
C GLY A 98 -17.32 -8.91 -22.37
N GLN A 99 -18.49 -8.36 -22.61
CA GLN A 99 -18.75 -6.91 -22.70
C GLN A 99 -17.88 -6.21 -23.76
N GLU A 100 -17.84 -6.77 -24.96
CA GLU A 100 -16.99 -6.31 -26.07
C GLU A 100 -17.17 -4.82 -26.36
N ASP A 101 -18.42 -4.31 -26.30
CA ASP A 101 -18.73 -2.89 -26.50
C ASP A 101 -18.03 -1.98 -25.46
N VAL A 102 -17.98 -2.44 -24.21
CA VAL A 102 -17.33 -1.68 -23.11
C VAL A 102 -15.81 -1.72 -23.26
N ILE A 103 -15.26 -2.85 -23.71
CA ILE A 103 -13.84 -3.00 -24.00
C ILE A 103 -13.42 -2.04 -25.13
N GLU A 104 -14.18 -2.02 -26.25
CA GLU A 104 -13.91 -1.14 -27.36
C GLU A 104 -14.01 0.35 -26.94
N ALA A 105 -15.05 0.72 -26.21
CA ALA A 105 -15.22 2.08 -25.69
C ALA A 105 -14.05 2.49 -24.76
N ALA A 106 -13.58 1.57 -23.90
CA ALA A 106 -12.45 1.83 -23.01
C ALA A 106 -11.14 2.02 -23.80
N LEU A 107 -10.90 1.20 -24.83
CA LEU A 107 -9.74 1.34 -25.71
C LEU A 107 -9.74 2.67 -26.47
N LEU A 108 -10.89 3.06 -27.03
CA LEU A 108 -11.03 4.35 -27.73
C LEU A 108 -10.83 5.52 -26.76
N ALA A 109 -11.40 5.45 -25.55
CA ALA A 109 -11.23 6.48 -24.53
C ALA A 109 -9.77 6.61 -24.09
N ALA A 110 -9.08 5.49 -23.84
CA ALA A 110 -7.67 5.47 -23.48
C ALA A 110 -6.79 6.04 -24.58
N ALA A 111 -6.97 5.58 -25.84
CA ALA A 111 -6.16 6.04 -26.96
C ALA A 111 -6.37 7.53 -27.29
N GLY A 112 -7.58 8.05 -27.07
CA GLY A 112 -7.92 9.45 -27.34
C GLY A 112 -7.79 10.38 -26.14
N GLY A 113 -7.41 9.89 -24.95
CA GLY A 113 -7.37 10.68 -23.73
C GLY A 113 -8.76 11.21 -23.31
N HIS A 114 -9.82 10.46 -23.59
CA HIS A 114 -11.21 10.86 -23.35
C HIS A 114 -11.72 10.41 -21.99
N ASN A 115 -12.63 11.18 -21.41
CA ASN A 115 -13.37 10.76 -20.23
C ASN A 115 -14.40 9.69 -20.60
N MET A 116 -14.56 8.68 -19.76
CA MET A 116 -15.53 7.61 -19.91
C MET A 116 -16.46 7.56 -18.71
N LEU A 117 -17.78 7.45 -18.96
CA LEU A 117 -18.78 7.25 -17.93
C LEU A 117 -19.41 5.86 -18.10
N MET A 118 -19.31 5.02 -17.07
CA MET A 118 -19.90 3.69 -17.03
C MET A 118 -21.15 3.69 -16.15
N ILE A 119 -22.31 3.38 -16.72
CA ILE A 119 -23.58 3.26 -16.02
C ILE A 119 -24.06 1.81 -16.12
N GLY A 120 -24.54 1.26 -15.02
CA GLY A 120 -25.04 -0.11 -14.98
C GLY A 120 -25.37 -0.55 -13.56
N GLU A 121 -25.98 -1.72 -13.43
CA GLU A 121 -26.38 -2.30 -12.14
C GLU A 121 -25.20 -2.62 -11.23
N PRO A 122 -25.39 -2.69 -9.89
CA PRO A 122 -24.38 -3.20 -8.98
C PRO A 122 -23.92 -4.61 -9.39
N GLY A 123 -22.61 -4.86 -9.34
CA GLY A 123 -22.05 -6.19 -9.69
C GLY A 123 -21.76 -6.43 -11.17
N CYS A 124 -22.07 -5.51 -12.08
CA CYS A 124 -21.81 -5.68 -13.52
C CYS A 124 -20.32 -5.44 -13.93
N GLY A 125 -19.38 -5.37 -13.01
CA GLY A 125 -17.95 -5.31 -13.31
C GLY A 125 -17.36 -3.92 -13.54
N LYS A 126 -18.11 -2.81 -13.37
CA LYS A 126 -17.61 -1.44 -13.58
C LYS A 126 -16.31 -1.13 -12.88
N THR A 127 -16.22 -1.46 -11.60
CA THR A 127 -15.02 -1.23 -10.78
C THR A 127 -13.83 -2.06 -11.28
N MET A 128 -14.08 -3.31 -11.67
CA MET A 128 -13.06 -4.19 -12.22
C MET A 128 -12.46 -3.62 -13.52
N ILE A 129 -13.30 -3.09 -14.41
CA ILE A 129 -12.88 -2.47 -15.67
C ILE A 129 -12.13 -1.16 -15.38
N ALA A 130 -12.69 -0.29 -14.51
CA ALA A 130 -12.06 0.99 -14.17
C ALA A 130 -10.65 0.85 -13.61
N GLN A 131 -10.42 -0.15 -12.75
CA GLN A 131 -9.10 -0.44 -12.19
C GLN A 131 -8.08 -0.89 -13.24
N ARG A 132 -8.54 -1.47 -14.36
CA ARG A 132 -7.68 -1.99 -15.42
C ARG A 132 -7.45 -1.01 -16.57
N ILE A 133 -8.23 0.06 -16.67
CA ILE A 133 -8.02 1.09 -17.71
C ILE A 133 -6.63 1.68 -17.65
N SER A 134 -6.04 1.83 -16.46
CA SER A 134 -4.67 2.33 -16.31
C SER A 134 -3.61 1.49 -17.02
N THR A 135 -3.88 0.22 -17.29
CA THR A 135 -2.93 -0.70 -17.96
C THR A 135 -2.92 -0.54 -19.48
N ILE A 136 -3.87 0.19 -20.05
CA ILE A 136 -3.96 0.47 -21.50
C ILE A 136 -3.79 1.95 -21.83
N LEU A 137 -3.46 2.79 -20.84
CA LEU A 137 -3.11 4.18 -21.09
C LEU A 137 -1.73 4.27 -21.74
N PRO A 138 -1.54 5.20 -22.73
CA PRO A 138 -0.26 5.41 -23.39
C PRO A 138 0.81 5.99 -22.46
#